data_23b916d90fdb0ab7428b02691389f521
#
_entry.id   23b916d90fdb0ab7428b02691389f521
#
_cell.length_a   1.000
_cell.length_b   1.000
_cell.length_c   1.000
_cell.angle_alpha   90.00
_cell.angle_beta   90.00
_cell.angle_gamma   90.00
#
_symmetry.space_group_name_H-M   'P 1'
#
loop_
_entity.id
_entity.type
_entity.pdbx_description
1 polymer ?
#
loop_
_entity_poly.entity_id
_entity_poly.type
_entity_poly.pdbx_seq_one_letter_code
_entity_poly.pdbx_strand_id
1 'polypeptide(L)'
;MECRDFEDAQNLLKMLNDIVSLKKNEPEKYILLTGNHTDSYIWSKFKAATRTDYRNWELYHKFFSQNLEFFNLVWVEDNVIFSHAGISDGWAKKVWEKFRYPESAYKSIMDVALALNDIPLTNVNNEYIQLISNISYYRWGEFQYGSCEWADIKEHVNMSNKTISPLGEEGIYQVFGHTQLKGPLINKKWACLDCRKGFIIDTLTWEIVEAKGYYES
;
A
#
# COMPACT_ATOMS: atom_id res chain seq x y z
N MET A 1 -11.47 4.61 7.77
CA MET A 1 -11.89 3.99 9.04
C MET A 1 -12.81 4.99 9.71
N GLU A 2 -14.10 4.72 9.74
CA GLU A 2 -15.09 5.59 10.39
C GLU A 2 -15.72 4.79 11.51
N CYS A 3 -15.27 5.04 12.74
CA CYS A 3 -15.97 4.54 13.91
C CYS A 3 -17.03 5.54 14.29
N ARG A 4 -18.28 5.09 14.49
CA ARG A 4 -19.41 5.96 14.81
C ARG A 4 -19.39 6.38 16.26
N ASP A 5 -18.80 5.57 17.14
CA ASP A 5 -18.68 5.82 18.57
C ASP A 5 -17.39 5.24 19.15
N PHE A 6 -17.23 5.38 20.47
CA PHE A 6 -16.05 4.91 21.19
C PHE A 6 -15.98 3.38 21.28
N GLU A 7 -17.11 2.70 21.32
CA GLU A 7 -17.17 1.24 21.36
C GLU A 7 -16.68 0.64 20.04
N ASP A 8 -17.09 1.19 18.90
CA ASP A 8 -16.57 0.82 17.57
C ASP A 8 -15.05 0.99 17.50
N ALA A 9 -14.52 2.09 18.07
CA ALA A 9 -13.09 2.34 18.11
C ALA A 9 -12.33 1.31 18.95
N GLN A 10 -12.85 0.91 20.09
CA GLN A 10 -12.27 -0.13 20.94
C GLN A 10 -12.27 -1.50 20.26
N ASN A 11 -13.37 -1.87 19.60
CA ASN A 11 -13.47 -3.11 18.84
C ASN A 11 -12.45 -3.15 17.69
N LEU A 12 -12.29 -2.04 16.98
CA LEU A 12 -11.30 -1.94 15.92
C LEU A 12 -9.87 -2.05 16.46
N LEU A 13 -9.55 -1.40 17.59
CA LEU A 13 -8.24 -1.53 18.24
C LEU A 13 -7.96 -2.96 18.68
N LYS A 14 -8.97 -3.66 19.18
CA LYS A 14 -8.82 -5.08 19.51
C LYS A 14 -8.43 -5.87 18.27
N MET A 15 -9.14 -5.71 17.16
CA MET A 15 -8.78 -6.37 15.88
C MET A 15 -7.36 -6.04 15.42
N LEU A 16 -6.95 -4.77 15.52
CA LEU A 16 -5.60 -4.35 15.16
C LEU A 16 -4.54 -4.99 16.05
N ASN A 17 -4.79 -5.07 17.36
CA ASN A 17 -3.91 -5.76 18.30
C ASN A 17 -3.82 -7.27 18.01
N ASP A 18 -4.93 -7.92 17.66
CA ASP A 18 -4.96 -9.33 17.28
C ASP A 18 -4.09 -9.57 16.03
N ILE A 19 -4.23 -8.71 15.00
CA ILE A 19 -3.42 -8.79 13.77
C ILE A 19 -1.92 -8.60 14.08
N VAL A 20 -1.57 -7.58 14.86
CA VAL A 20 -0.16 -7.35 15.26
C VAL A 20 0.37 -8.51 16.10
N SER A 21 -0.46 -9.12 16.94
CA SER A 21 -0.07 -10.32 17.72
C SER A 21 0.23 -11.51 16.81
N LEU A 22 -0.53 -11.72 15.74
CA LEU A 22 -0.22 -12.73 14.73
C LEU A 22 1.13 -12.46 14.08
N LYS A 23 1.41 -11.21 13.68
CA LYS A 23 2.71 -10.80 13.11
C LYS A 23 3.86 -11.04 14.09
N LYS A 24 3.69 -10.73 15.36
CA LYS A 24 4.71 -10.95 16.40
C LYS A 24 5.02 -12.43 16.62
N ASN A 25 4.00 -13.27 16.59
CA ASN A 25 4.16 -14.70 16.85
C ASN A 25 4.73 -15.45 15.64
N GLU A 26 4.37 -15.06 14.43
CA GLU A 26 4.79 -15.71 13.19
C GLU A 26 5.23 -14.65 12.15
N PRO A 27 6.39 -13.99 12.38
CA PRO A 27 6.79 -12.80 11.61
C PRO A 27 6.97 -13.05 10.11
N GLU A 28 7.38 -14.25 9.73
CA GLU A 28 7.56 -14.62 8.31
C GLU A 28 6.25 -14.97 7.60
N LYS A 29 5.21 -15.27 8.36
CA LYS A 29 3.92 -15.70 7.83
C LYS A 29 2.98 -14.53 7.56
N TYR A 30 3.06 -13.48 8.35
CA TYR A 30 2.16 -12.34 8.27
C TYR A 30 2.92 -11.09 7.85
N ILE A 31 2.52 -10.49 6.75
CA ILE A 31 3.05 -9.21 6.27
C ILE A 31 1.95 -8.16 6.41
N LEU A 32 2.23 -7.09 7.12
CA LEU A 32 1.31 -5.98 7.33
C LEU A 32 1.77 -4.78 6.51
N LEU A 33 0.89 -4.27 5.67
CA LEU A 33 1.17 -3.06 4.88
C LEU A 33 0.44 -1.85 5.48
N THR A 34 1.08 -0.69 5.40
CA THR A 34 0.42 0.59 5.64
C THR A 34 -0.49 0.94 4.47
N GLY A 35 -1.24 2.00 4.61
CA GLY A 35 -2.07 2.55 3.56
C GLY A 35 -2.51 3.96 3.92
N ASN A 36 -2.97 4.72 2.94
CA ASN A 36 -3.27 6.13 3.04
C ASN A 36 -4.19 6.54 4.22
N HIS A 37 -5.02 5.64 4.71
CA HIS A 37 -5.85 5.90 5.90
C HIS A 37 -5.09 5.74 7.22
N THR A 38 -3.98 5.02 7.23
CA THR A 38 -3.13 4.86 8.43
C THR A 38 -2.13 6.00 8.59
N ASP A 39 -1.70 6.62 7.49
CA ASP A 39 -0.70 7.68 7.45
C ASP A 39 -1.04 8.85 8.37
N SER A 40 -2.30 9.27 8.39
CA SER A 40 -2.77 10.36 9.25
C SER A 40 -2.64 10.06 10.75
N TYR A 41 -2.56 8.78 11.13
CA TYR A 41 -2.32 8.36 12.52
C TYR A 41 -0.84 8.12 12.79
N ILE A 42 -0.03 7.80 11.78
CA ILE A 42 1.40 7.57 11.92
C ILE A 42 2.15 8.91 11.94
N TRP A 43 1.91 9.76 10.95
CA TRP A 43 2.63 11.02 10.77
C TRP A 43 1.69 12.22 10.92
N SER A 44 1.86 12.97 11.99
CA SER A 44 1.01 14.13 12.33
C SER A 44 0.94 15.23 11.27
N LYS A 45 1.86 15.23 10.29
CA LYS A 45 1.89 16.18 9.16
C LYS A 45 0.93 15.81 8.03
N PHE A 46 0.41 14.59 8.00
CA PHE A 46 -0.60 14.18 7.05
C PHE A 46 -1.94 14.81 7.40
N LYS A 47 -2.25 15.91 6.74
CA LYS A 47 -3.59 16.47 6.82
C LYS A 47 -4.54 15.59 6.02
N ALA A 48 -5.30 14.79 6.77
CA ALA A 48 -6.59 14.27 6.39
C ALA A 48 -6.65 13.48 5.09
N ALA A 49 -6.29 12.21 5.18
CA ALA A 49 -7.06 11.26 4.39
C ALA A 49 -8.55 11.49 4.66
N THR A 50 -9.38 11.58 3.65
CA THR A 50 -10.84 11.56 3.81
C THR A 50 -11.20 10.37 4.69
N ARG A 51 -11.89 10.57 5.82
CA ARG A 51 -12.30 9.55 6.80
C ARG A 51 -11.32 9.30 7.96
N THR A 52 -10.44 10.25 8.29
CA THR A 52 -9.71 10.20 9.55
C THR A 52 -10.68 10.36 10.73
N ASP A 53 -10.66 9.43 11.64
CA ASP A 53 -11.47 9.52 12.88
C ASP A 53 -10.76 10.43 13.88
N TYR A 54 -11.05 11.72 13.81
CA TYR A 54 -10.43 12.72 14.68
C TYR A 54 -10.82 12.58 16.16
N ARG A 55 -11.98 11.96 16.46
CA ARG A 55 -12.43 11.79 17.86
C ARG A 55 -11.56 10.77 18.59
N ASN A 56 -11.11 9.76 17.87
CA ASN A 56 -10.31 8.68 18.43
C ASN A 56 -8.86 8.72 17.90
N TRP A 57 -8.42 9.88 17.37
CA TRP A 57 -7.12 10.01 16.73
C TRP A 57 -5.96 9.61 17.65
N GLU A 58 -5.95 10.09 18.90
CA GLU A 58 -4.89 9.78 19.87
C GLU A 58 -4.78 8.28 20.16
N LEU A 59 -5.90 7.60 20.15
CA LEU A 59 -5.99 6.16 20.38
C LEU A 59 -5.26 5.39 19.26
N TYR A 60 -5.57 5.73 18.00
CA TYR A 60 -4.95 5.11 16.84
C TYR A 60 -3.50 5.55 16.67
N HIS A 61 -3.21 6.83 16.90
CA HIS A 61 -1.83 7.33 16.87
C HIS A 61 -0.93 6.57 17.85
N LYS A 62 -1.40 6.40 19.07
CA LYS A 62 -0.68 5.61 20.07
C LYS A 62 -0.46 4.17 19.62
N PHE A 63 -1.49 3.53 19.07
CA PHE A 63 -1.38 2.16 18.57
C PHE A 63 -0.33 2.05 17.46
N PHE A 64 -0.42 2.88 16.41
CA PHE A 64 0.53 2.83 15.29
C PHE A 64 1.94 3.22 15.72
N SER A 65 2.11 4.24 16.56
CA SER A 65 3.42 4.63 17.06
C SER A 65 4.12 3.52 17.85
N GLN A 66 3.37 2.70 18.57
CA GLN A 66 3.91 1.58 19.36
C GLN A 66 4.16 0.31 18.54
N ASN A 67 3.59 0.19 17.35
CA ASN A 67 3.63 -1.02 16.55
C ASN A 67 4.14 -0.80 15.11
N LEU A 68 4.68 0.40 14.81
CA LEU A 68 5.07 0.78 13.46
C LEU A 68 6.15 -0.13 12.86
N GLU A 69 7.00 -0.71 13.68
CA GLU A 69 8.04 -1.66 13.30
C GLU A 69 7.51 -2.96 12.64
N PHE A 70 6.22 -3.27 12.85
CA PHE A 70 5.59 -4.48 12.28
C PHE A 70 4.94 -4.23 10.92
N PHE A 71 4.94 -2.99 10.45
CA PHE A 71 4.33 -2.59 9.18
C PHE A 71 5.39 -2.27 8.14
N ASN A 72 5.07 -2.56 6.88
CA ASN A 72 5.86 -2.22 5.72
C ASN A 72 5.08 -1.26 4.82
N LEU A 73 5.76 -0.42 4.07
CA LEU A 73 5.16 0.40 3.02
C LEU A 73 4.87 -0.44 1.76
N VAL A 74 5.83 -1.30 1.44
CA VAL A 74 5.83 -2.22 0.30
C VAL A 74 6.37 -3.56 0.79
N TRP A 75 5.94 -4.64 0.18
CA TRP A 75 6.53 -5.95 0.35
C TRP A 75 6.89 -6.55 -1.00
N VAL A 76 8.00 -7.25 -1.07
CA VAL A 76 8.43 -7.96 -2.28
C VAL A 76 8.60 -9.42 -1.95
N GLU A 77 7.96 -10.28 -2.74
CA GLU A 77 8.11 -11.74 -2.68
C GLU A 77 8.33 -12.24 -4.09
N ASP A 78 9.43 -12.94 -4.33
CA ASP A 78 9.86 -13.33 -5.67
C ASP A 78 9.88 -12.13 -6.63
N ASN A 79 9.09 -12.17 -7.69
CA ASN A 79 8.93 -11.10 -8.65
C ASN A 79 7.62 -10.30 -8.47
N VAL A 80 6.98 -10.44 -7.31
CA VAL A 80 5.70 -9.79 -7.01
C VAL A 80 5.89 -8.68 -5.99
N ILE A 81 5.41 -7.49 -6.32
CA ILE A 81 5.38 -6.32 -5.45
C ILE A 81 3.97 -6.20 -4.85
N PHE A 82 3.89 -6.17 -3.54
CA PHE A 82 2.66 -5.90 -2.79
C PHE A 82 2.71 -4.48 -2.23
N SER A 83 1.69 -3.68 -2.50
CA SER A 83 1.56 -2.32 -1.99
C SER A 83 0.11 -1.93 -1.79
N HIS A 84 -0.16 -0.83 -1.10
CA HIS A 84 -1.53 -0.40 -0.87
C HIS A 84 -2.24 0.02 -2.18
N ALA A 85 -1.59 0.83 -3.03
CA ALA A 85 -2.23 1.43 -4.21
C ALA A 85 -1.54 1.13 -5.55
N GLY A 86 -0.45 0.37 -5.55
CA GLY A 86 0.39 0.12 -6.72
C GLY A 86 1.49 1.17 -6.91
N ILE A 87 2.53 0.80 -7.64
CA ILE A 87 3.68 1.65 -7.95
C ILE A 87 3.71 1.94 -9.45
N SER A 88 3.50 3.19 -9.85
CA SER A 88 3.67 3.61 -11.24
C SER A 88 5.13 3.91 -11.55
N ASP A 89 5.57 3.65 -12.77
CA ASP A 89 6.93 3.99 -13.23
C ASP A 89 7.24 5.49 -13.04
N GLY A 90 6.24 6.35 -13.28
CA GLY A 90 6.41 7.79 -13.12
C GLY A 90 6.64 8.23 -11.68
N TRP A 91 6.03 7.59 -10.69
CA TRP A 91 6.31 7.84 -9.29
C TRP A 91 7.62 7.19 -8.85
N ALA A 92 7.87 5.96 -9.29
CA ALA A 92 9.12 5.24 -9.00
C ALA A 92 10.36 6.02 -9.44
N LYS A 93 10.35 6.61 -10.65
CA LYS A 93 11.42 7.48 -11.13
C LYS A 93 11.66 8.68 -10.21
N LYS A 94 10.60 9.34 -9.73
CA LYS A 94 10.72 10.47 -8.79
C LYS A 94 11.33 10.04 -7.46
N VAL A 95 10.93 8.86 -6.95
CA VAL A 95 11.53 8.30 -5.74
C VAL A 95 13.03 8.07 -5.94
N TRP A 96 13.38 7.44 -7.06
CA TRP A 96 14.77 7.15 -7.39
C TRP A 96 15.64 8.39 -7.50
N GLU A 97 15.17 9.41 -8.22
CA GLU A 97 15.85 10.70 -8.39
C GLU A 97 16.01 11.44 -7.06
N LYS A 98 14.97 11.42 -6.21
CA LYS A 98 14.96 12.15 -4.94
C LYS A 98 15.90 11.55 -3.91
N PHE A 99 15.91 10.24 -3.78
CA PHE A 99 16.78 9.57 -2.81
C PHE A 99 18.22 9.42 -3.29
N ARG A 100 18.52 9.94 -4.51
CA ARG A 100 19.87 9.88 -5.06
C ARG A 100 20.50 8.52 -4.77
N TYR A 101 19.96 7.48 -5.37
CA TYR A 101 20.76 6.30 -5.58
C TYR A 101 21.78 6.67 -6.66
N PRO A 102 22.98 7.21 -6.27
CA PRO A 102 23.65 8.25 -7.07
C PRO A 102 24.45 7.72 -8.21
N GLU A 103 24.60 6.43 -8.35
CA GLU A 103 25.57 5.87 -9.30
C GLU A 103 24.95 4.87 -10.28
N SER A 104 23.69 4.52 -10.14
CA SER A 104 23.00 3.65 -11.08
C SER A 104 21.80 4.35 -11.71
N ALA A 105 21.71 4.29 -13.02
CA ALA A 105 20.49 4.70 -13.71
C ALA A 105 19.29 3.90 -13.16
N TYR A 106 18.13 4.54 -13.03
CA TYR A 106 16.87 3.86 -12.75
C TYR A 106 16.69 2.71 -13.75
N LYS A 107 16.56 1.50 -13.24
CA LYS A 107 16.46 0.30 -14.07
C LYS A 107 15.04 -0.22 -14.10
N SER A 108 14.40 -0.29 -12.91
CA SER A 108 13.09 -0.92 -12.79
C SER A 108 12.31 -0.45 -11.56
N ILE A 109 11.00 -0.65 -11.60
CA ILE A 109 10.15 -0.44 -10.41
C ILE A 109 10.49 -1.42 -9.29
N MET A 110 11.08 -2.58 -9.60
CA MET A 110 11.53 -3.54 -8.61
C MET A 110 12.65 -2.97 -7.73
N ASP A 111 13.61 -2.25 -8.33
CA ASP A 111 14.70 -1.62 -7.56
C ASP A 111 14.14 -0.64 -6.53
N VAL A 112 13.11 0.14 -6.93
CA VAL A 112 12.43 1.06 -6.01
C VAL A 112 11.64 0.31 -4.95
N ALA A 113 10.92 -0.74 -5.32
CA ALA A 113 10.15 -1.54 -4.38
C ALA A 113 11.04 -2.19 -3.32
N LEU A 114 12.18 -2.75 -3.72
CA LEU A 114 13.18 -3.31 -2.81
C LEU A 114 13.73 -2.23 -1.86
N ALA A 115 14.11 -1.08 -2.41
CA ALA A 115 14.61 0.04 -1.60
C ALA A 115 13.55 0.54 -0.59
N LEU A 116 12.27 0.59 -0.97
CA LEU A 116 11.17 0.97 -0.08
C LEU A 116 10.91 -0.11 0.99
N ASN A 117 11.04 -1.38 0.62
CA ASN A 117 10.87 -2.51 1.54
C ASN A 117 11.94 -2.51 2.65
N ASP A 118 13.14 -2.08 2.32
CA ASP A 118 14.28 -2.07 3.25
C ASP A 118 14.29 -0.88 4.21
N ILE A 119 13.43 0.13 3.99
CA ILE A 119 13.37 1.32 4.87
C ILE A 119 12.41 1.07 6.04
N PRO A 120 12.90 1.00 7.28
CA PRO A 120 12.03 0.91 8.43
C PRO A 120 11.14 2.15 8.55
N LEU A 121 9.84 1.98 8.69
CA LEU A 121 8.88 3.10 8.82
C LEU A 121 9.16 3.97 10.06
N THR A 122 9.80 3.41 11.06
CA THR A 122 10.25 4.15 12.26
C THR A 122 11.36 5.15 12.00
N ASN A 123 12.02 5.07 10.84
CA ASN A 123 13.21 5.86 10.50
C ASN A 123 13.04 6.76 9.26
N VAL A 124 11.79 7.00 8.84
CA VAL A 124 11.52 7.85 7.67
C VAL A 124 11.70 9.32 7.99
N ASN A 125 12.36 10.04 7.09
CA ASN A 125 12.53 11.49 7.20
C ASN A 125 11.37 12.26 6.52
N ASN A 126 11.37 13.59 6.69
CA ASN A 126 10.32 14.44 6.12
C ASN A 126 10.24 14.38 4.58
N GLU A 127 11.35 14.20 3.90
CA GLU A 127 11.38 14.13 2.43
C GLU A 127 10.73 12.85 1.94
N TYR A 128 10.97 11.76 2.65
CA TYR A 128 10.33 10.48 2.38
C TYR A 128 8.81 10.56 2.61
N ILE A 129 8.40 11.14 3.75
CA ILE A 129 6.99 11.36 4.04
C ILE A 129 6.31 12.18 2.93
N GLN A 130 6.96 13.22 2.41
CA GLN A 130 6.44 14.01 1.29
C GLN A 130 6.22 13.17 0.03
N LEU A 131 7.11 12.22 -0.27
CA LEU A 131 6.96 11.37 -1.45
C LEU A 131 5.85 10.36 -1.31
N ILE A 132 5.69 9.72 -0.14
CA ILE A 132 4.59 8.80 0.08
C ILE A 132 3.24 9.51 0.21
N SER A 133 3.21 10.81 0.50
CA SER A 133 2.01 11.64 0.51
C SER A 133 1.60 12.20 -0.85
N ASN A 134 2.24 11.81 -1.94
CA ASN A 134 1.87 12.24 -3.27
C ASN A 134 0.50 11.68 -3.67
N ILE A 135 -0.53 12.53 -3.57
CA ILE A 135 -1.90 12.19 -3.93
C ILE A 135 -2.08 12.40 -5.44
N SER A 136 -2.54 11.36 -6.13
CA SER A 136 -2.84 11.39 -7.56
C SER A 136 -3.88 12.46 -7.96
N TYR A 137 -3.76 13.03 -9.17
CA TYR A 137 -4.81 13.84 -9.79
C TYR A 137 -6.16 13.12 -9.85
N TYR A 138 -6.16 11.81 -10.06
CA TYR A 138 -7.39 11.01 -10.07
C TYR A 138 -8.05 10.88 -8.69
N ARG A 139 -7.32 11.28 -7.64
CA ARG A 139 -7.78 11.35 -6.24
C ARG A 139 -7.88 12.77 -5.73
N TRP A 140 -8.03 13.74 -6.62
CA TRP A 140 -8.11 15.17 -6.30
C TRP A 140 -6.83 15.75 -5.67
N GLY A 141 -5.71 15.09 -5.87
CA GLY A 141 -4.40 15.56 -5.48
C GLY A 141 -3.74 16.45 -6.53
N GLU A 142 -2.48 16.80 -6.27
CA GLU A 142 -1.70 17.73 -7.09
C GLU A 142 -0.64 17.02 -7.95
N PHE A 143 -0.56 15.69 -7.86
CA PHE A 143 0.49 14.94 -8.53
C PHE A 143 -0.04 14.12 -9.70
N GLN A 144 0.68 14.15 -10.81
CA GLN A 144 0.35 13.34 -11.98
C GLN A 144 0.37 11.84 -11.65
N TYR A 145 1.28 11.43 -10.77
CA TYR A 145 1.40 10.07 -10.30
C TYR A 145 1.26 10.05 -8.78
N GLY A 146 0.36 9.25 -8.27
CA GLY A 146 0.22 8.98 -6.85
C GLY A 146 1.35 8.08 -6.34
N SER A 147 1.58 8.13 -5.04
CA SER A 147 2.49 7.20 -4.36
C SER A 147 1.94 5.78 -4.32
N CYS A 148 2.74 4.85 -3.82
CA CYS A 148 2.30 3.47 -3.56
C CYS A 148 1.12 3.36 -2.58
N GLU A 149 0.73 4.45 -1.92
CA GLU A 149 -0.44 4.54 -1.03
C GLU A 149 -1.58 5.40 -1.59
N TRP A 150 -1.32 6.24 -2.61
CA TRP A 150 -2.25 7.22 -3.12
C TRP A 150 -2.47 7.19 -4.63
N ALA A 151 -1.89 6.23 -5.32
CA ALA A 151 -2.16 6.01 -6.73
C ALA A 151 -3.63 5.62 -6.95
N ASP A 152 -4.18 5.97 -8.10
CA ASP A 152 -5.51 5.50 -8.51
C ASP A 152 -5.37 4.43 -9.58
N ILE A 153 -6.30 3.49 -9.59
CA ILE A 153 -6.31 2.44 -10.61
C ILE A 153 -6.30 3.00 -12.03
N LYS A 154 -6.82 4.20 -12.24
CA LYS A 154 -6.82 4.88 -13.54
C LYS A 154 -5.42 5.26 -14.02
N GLU A 155 -4.43 5.30 -13.14
CA GLU A 155 -3.03 5.46 -13.53
C GLU A 155 -2.47 4.18 -14.13
N HIS A 156 -3.03 3.06 -13.72
CA HIS A 156 -2.57 1.72 -14.07
C HIS A 156 -3.35 1.12 -15.23
N VAL A 157 -4.60 1.52 -15.39
CA VAL A 157 -5.44 1.12 -16.51
C VAL A 157 -5.41 2.22 -17.56
N ASN A 158 -4.67 2.00 -18.63
CA ASN A 158 -4.70 2.93 -19.75
C ASN A 158 -6.05 2.84 -20.46
N MET A 159 -6.87 3.87 -20.29
CA MET A 159 -8.17 3.97 -20.94
C MET A 159 -8.06 4.48 -22.38
N SER A 160 -6.87 4.82 -22.89
CA SER A 160 -6.75 5.54 -24.17
C SER A 160 -5.48 5.22 -24.98
N ASN A 161 -4.96 4.02 -24.97
CA ASN A 161 -3.84 3.59 -25.82
C ASN A 161 -2.55 4.44 -25.78
N LYS A 162 -2.41 5.31 -24.81
CA LYS A 162 -1.20 6.11 -24.62
C LYS A 162 -0.55 5.72 -23.30
N THR A 163 0.32 4.74 -23.38
CA THR A 163 1.50 4.45 -22.55
C THR A 163 1.78 5.44 -21.40
N ILE A 164 0.92 5.46 -20.42
CA ILE A 164 1.42 5.64 -19.07
C ILE A 164 2.00 4.27 -18.78
N SER A 165 3.29 4.21 -18.52
CA SER A 165 3.92 2.93 -18.30
C SER A 165 3.14 2.23 -17.21
N PRO A 166 2.42 1.19 -17.55
CA PRO A 166 1.70 0.49 -16.53
C PRO A 166 2.75 -0.18 -15.68
N LEU A 167 2.42 -0.36 -14.50
CA LEU A 167 2.84 -1.42 -13.69
C LEU A 167 3.27 -2.61 -14.55
N GLY A 168 4.56 -2.89 -14.58
CA GLY A 168 4.97 -4.13 -15.16
C GLY A 168 5.94 -4.01 -16.33
N GLU A 169 7.17 -4.03 -15.95
CA GLU A 169 8.25 -4.58 -16.75
C GLU A 169 8.00 -6.07 -16.94
N GLU A 170 8.59 -6.62 -17.97
CA GLU A 170 8.46 -8.06 -18.24
C GLU A 170 9.00 -8.86 -17.05
N GLY A 171 8.20 -9.77 -16.52
CA GLY A 171 8.56 -10.59 -15.35
C GLY A 171 8.38 -9.94 -13.98
N ILE A 172 7.85 -8.72 -13.89
CA ILE A 172 7.50 -8.08 -12.63
C ILE A 172 5.97 -7.98 -12.51
N TYR A 173 5.45 -8.37 -11.35
CA TYR A 173 4.02 -8.37 -11.06
C TYR A 173 3.71 -7.45 -9.89
N GLN A 174 2.47 -6.94 -9.83
CA GLN A 174 2.03 -6.12 -8.71
C GLN A 174 0.66 -6.54 -8.18
N VAL A 175 0.53 -6.59 -6.87
CA VAL A 175 -0.74 -6.78 -6.18
C VAL A 175 -1.02 -5.57 -5.31
N PHE A 176 -2.20 -4.98 -5.46
CA PHE A 176 -2.59 -3.79 -4.71
C PHE A 176 -4.11 -3.70 -4.50
N GLY A 177 -4.54 -2.70 -3.73
CA GLY A 177 -5.93 -2.40 -3.41
C GLY A 177 -6.28 -0.93 -3.64
N HIS A 178 -6.70 -0.23 -2.57
CA HIS A 178 -7.02 1.19 -2.49
C HIS A 178 -8.22 1.65 -3.30
N THR A 179 -8.41 1.14 -4.52
CA THR A 179 -9.58 1.44 -5.33
C THR A 179 -10.61 0.35 -5.17
N GLN A 180 -11.67 0.63 -4.39
CA GLN A 180 -12.72 -0.34 -4.13
C GLN A 180 -13.46 -0.74 -5.41
N LEU A 181 -13.49 -2.03 -5.69
CA LEU A 181 -14.10 -2.66 -6.86
C LEU A 181 -15.25 -3.58 -6.47
N LYS A 182 -16.14 -3.89 -7.42
CA LYS A 182 -17.19 -4.92 -7.22
C LYS A 182 -16.62 -6.35 -7.26
N GLY A 183 -15.50 -6.54 -7.92
CA GLY A 183 -14.77 -7.81 -8.03
C GLY A 183 -13.32 -7.54 -8.38
N PRO A 184 -12.43 -8.55 -8.32
CA PRO A 184 -11.02 -8.35 -8.60
C PRO A 184 -10.81 -7.93 -10.05
N LEU A 185 -9.85 -7.05 -10.27
CA LEU A 185 -9.39 -6.70 -11.61
C LEU A 185 -7.98 -7.25 -11.78
N ILE A 186 -7.85 -8.30 -12.57
CA ILE A 186 -6.61 -9.06 -12.75
C ILE A 186 -6.22 -9.00 -14.22
N ASN A 187 -4.96 -8.71 -14.48
CA ASN A 187 -4.38 -8.83 -15.81
C ASN A 187 -3.05 -9.61 -15.76
N LYS A 188 -2.31 -9.63 -16.89
CA LYS A 188 -1.07 -10.41 -17.02
C LYS A 188 0.07 -9.92 -16.12
N LYS A 189 -0.01 -8.70 -15.57
CA LYS A 189 1.10 -8.06 -14.86
C LYS A 189 0.73 -7.48 -13.51
N TRP A 190 -0.55 -7.30 -13.24
CA TRP A 190 -0.98 -6.73 -11.97
C TRP A 190 -2.40 -7.17 -11.60
N ALA A 191 -2.73 -7.08 -10.33
CA ALA A 191 -4.04 -7.35 -9.78
C ALA A 191 -4.43 -6.29 -8.75
N CYS A 192 -5.60 -5.66 -8.96
CA CYS A 192 -6.26 -4.87 -7.93
C CYS A 192 -7.30 -5.74 -7.24
N LEU A 193 -7.10 -6.02 -5.95
CA LEU A 193 -7.87 -6.99 -5.20
C LEU A 193 -8.78 -6.36 -4.12
N ASP A 194 -8.97 -5.04 -4.13
CA ASP A 194 -9.83 -4.33 -3.16
C ASP A 194 -11.33 -4.55 -3.47
N CYS A 195 -11.81 -5.74 -3.19
CA CYS A 195 -13.22 -6.11 -3.38
C CYS A 195 -13.81 -6.84 -2.17
N ARG A 196 -13.23 -6.67 -0.98
CA ARG A 196 -13.68 -7.28 0.28
C ARG A 196 -13.68 -8.81 0.29
N LYS A 197 -12.72 -9.41 -0.40
CA LYS A 197 -12.51 -10.85 -0.49
C LYS A 197 -11.07 -11.19 -0.19
N GLY A 198 -10.82 -12.43 0.22
CA GLY A 198 -9.48 -13.00 0.33
C GLY A 198 -9.07 -13.66 -0.99
N PHE A 199 -7.77 -13.67 -1.26
CA PHE A 199 -7.20 -14.30 -2.45
C PHE A 199 -5.99 -15.13 -2.07
N ILE A 200 -5.76 -16.20 -2.83
CA ILE A 200 -4.55 -17.01 -2.82
C ILE A 200 -3.79 -16.65 -4.09
N ILE A 201 -2.51 -16.35 -3.94
CA ILE A 201 -1.64 -15.92 -5.04
C ILE A 201 -0.44 -16.84 -5.05
N ASP A 202 -0.22 -17.51 -6.17
CA ASP A 202 1.05 -18.21 -6.44
C ASP A 202 2.01 -17.19 -7.10
N THR A 203 3.05 -16.80 -6.38
CA THR A 203 4.01 -15.79 -6.83
C THR A 203 4.93 -16.28 -7.95
N LEU A 204 5.07 -17.60 -8.11
CA LEU A 204 5.90 -18.20 -9.14
C LEU A 204 5.16 -18.34 -10.49
N THR A 205 3.87 -18.72 -10.42
CA THR A 205 3.05 -18.95 -11.62
C THR A 205 2.15 -17.79 -12.00
N TRP A 206 2.01 -16.79 -11.13
CA TRP A 206 1.05 -15.69 -11.26
C TRP A 206 -0.41 -16.18 -11.33
N GLU A 207 -0.72 -17.29 -10.66
CA GLU A 207 -2.09 -17.76 -10.51
C GLU A 207 -2.74 -17.06 -9.32
N ILE A 208 -3.92 -16.47 -9.54
CA ILE A 208 -4.69 -15.75 -8.51
C ILE A 208 -6.08 -16.35 -8.45
N VAL A 209 -6.46 -16.91 -7.31
CA VAL A 209 -7.77 -17.50 -7.08
C VAL A 209 -8.43 -16.88 -5.84
N GLU A 210 -9.75 -16.74 -5.86
CA GLU A 210 -10.48 -16.28 -4.69
C GLU A 210 -10.43 -17.38 -3.60
N ALA A 211 -9.99 -16.98 -2.41
CA ALA A 211 -10.02 -17.85 -1.24
C ALA A 211 -11.49 -18.05 -0.83
N LYS A 212 -12.00 -19.26 -0.98
CA LYS A 212 -13.32 -19.61 -0.47
C LYS A 212 -13.26 -19.53 1.06
N GLY A 213 -13.94 -18.55 1.62
CA GLY A 213 -13.96 -18.33 3.05
C GLY A 213 -14.65 -19.47 3.79
N TYR A 214 -14.22 -19.73 5.02
CA TYR A 214 -14.88 -20.64 5.96
C TYR A 214 -16.29 -20.16 6.38
N TYR A 215 -16.85 -19.16 5.73
CA TYR A 215 -18.10 -18.49 6.09
C TYR A 215 -19.28 -18.82 5.17
N GLU A 216 -19.14 -19.79 4.27
CA GLU A 216 -20.24 -20.34 3.49
C GLU A 216 -20.66 -21.72 4.08
N SER A 217 -20.99 -21.71 5.37
CA SER A 217 -21.64 -22.88 5.99
C SER A 217 -22.85 -22.44 6.80
#